data_b4f10c74436a0c500ce5c700d601d1ad
#
_entry.id   b4f10c74436a0c500ce5c700d601d1ad
#
_cell.length_a   1.000
_cell.length_b   1.000
_cell.length_c   1.000
_cell.angle_alpha   90.00
_cell.angle_beta   90.00
_cell.angle_gamma   90.00
#
_symmetry.space_group_name_H-M   'P 1'
#
loop_
_entity.id
_entity.type
_entity.pdbx_description
1 polymer ?
#
loop_
_entity_poly.entity_id
_entity_poly.type
_entity_poly.pdbx_seq_one_letter_code
_entity_poly.pdbx_strand_id
1 'polypeptide(L)'
;MSEDKHFRRALVPGLVISALLIGVGFWQSITMGIVCLVGCGALLAIFCLYTRNQTREIRRLSDYLTTLVNGTAPLLVPANNQEGELSILENNIYKTARKLQTQAELMQKDKTYLADALADVSHQLKTPITSMTVMTDLLLEEDLPAEKRLEFLQGISTQLEKMQWMITTLLKISKFDAGTAVLHKEPVELAAVVEQALAPFIIQAELRQMTLAVDCRQGQFLGDRLWTVEAVQNIVKNCLEHMGNGGTLRLTGTQTVLYCQLVIADDGCGIEKEDLPHIFERFYKGKNAGPDSVGIGLALSKSVLNRENATVEVQSTVGVGTTFTIRFYRNII
;
A
#
# COMPACT_ATOMS: atom_id res chain seq x y z
N MET A 1 40.23 20.77 -11.10
CA MET A 1 40.95 21.64 -12.12
C MET A 1 40.18 22.90 -12.54
N SER A 2 38.83 22.97 -12.39
CA SER A 2 38.06 24.21 -12.69
C SER A 2 37.99 25.20 -11.52
N GLU A 3 38.07 24.74 -10.28
CA GLU A 3 38.02 25.54 -9.04
C GLU A 3 39.18 26.56 -8.93
N ASP A 4 40.36 26.23 -9.42
CA ASP A 4 41.48 27.15 -9.46
C ASP A 4 41.27 28.38 -10.36
N LYS A 5 40.41 28.29 -11.38
CA LYS A 5 40.20 29.40 -12.31
C LYS A 5 39.34 30.52 -11.75
N HIS A 6 38.26 30.20 -11.01
CA HIS A 6 37.39 31.19 -10.41
C HIS A 6 38.05 31.89 -9.21
N PHE A 7 38.74 31.10 -8.36
CA PHE A 7 39.53 31.62 -7.28
C PHE A 7 40.64 32.57 -7.76
N ARG A 8 41.41 32.17 -8.74
CA ARG A 8 42.44 33.02 -9.38
C ARG A 8 41.86 34.28 -10.01
N ARG A 9 40.69 34.22 -10.68
CA ARG A 9 40.02 35.38 -11.25
C ARG A 9 39.57 36.39 -10.20
N ALA A 10 39.22 35.99 -9.02
CA ALA A 10 38.83 36.87 -7.93
C ALA A 10 40.06 37.40 -7.13
N LEU A 11 41.09 36.56 -6.99
CA LEU A 11 42.28 36.88 -6.21
C LEU A 11 43.24 37.84 -6.96
N VAL A 12 43.39 37.72 -8.29
CA VAL A 12 44.26 38.55 -9.12
C VAL A 12 43.86 40.03 -9.06
N PRO A 13 42.61 40.48 -9.23
CA PRO A 13 42.22 41.87 -9.10
C PRO A 13 42.46 42.40 -7.66
N GLY A 14 42.20 41.60 -6.64
CA GLY A 14 42.45 41.96 -5.25
C GLY A 14 43.91 42.20 -4.96
N LEU A 15 44.83 41.37 -5.49
CA LEU A 15 46.26 41.56 -5.36
C LEU A 15 46.77 42.83 -6.10
N VAL A 16 46.24 43.08 -7.32
CA VAL A 16 46.60 44.27 -8.08
C VAL A 16 46.18 45.56 -7.35
N ILE A 17 44.97 45.61 -6.83
CA ILE A 17 44.43 46.74 -6.04
C ILE A 17 45.26 46.94 -4.78
N SER A 18 45.57 45.85 -4.08
CA SER A 18 46.40 45.90 -2.85
C SER A 18 47.79 46.41 -3.12
N ALA A 19 48.42 45.99 -4.23
CA ALA A 19 49.75 46.46 -4.64
C ALA A 19 49.76 47.94 -5.00
N LEU A 20 48.72 48.44 -5.68
CA LEU A 20 48.54 49.87 -5.95
C LEU A 20 48.35 50.72 -4.69
N LEU A 21 47.51 50.27 -3.76
CA LEU A 21 47.27 50.94 -2.49
C LEU A 21 48.54 51.01 -1.61
N ILE A 22 49.31 49.95 -1.57
CA ILE A 22 50.60 49.89 -0.86
C ILE A 22 51.61 50.83 -1.51
N GLY A 23 51.70 50.89 -2.85
CA GLY A 23 52.59 51.79 -3.60
C GLY A 23 52.28 53.26 -3.34
N VAL A 24 51.00 53.68 -3.34
CA VAL A 24 50.56 55.03 -3.03
C VAL A 24 50.85 55.37 -1.58
N GLY A 25 50.65 54.41 -0.65
CA GLY A 25 50.93 54.61 0.79
C GLY A 25 52.40 54.88 1.06
N PHE A 26 53.33 54.16 0.41
CA PHE A 26 54.76 54.41 0.51
C PHE A 26 55.22 55.72 -0.13
N TRP A 27 54.50 56.20 -1.16
CA TRP A 27 54.75 57.51 -1.75
C TRP A 27 54.47 58.68 -0.77
N GLN A 28 53.44 58.55 0.07
CA GLN A 28 53.05 59.61 1.03
C GLN A 28 53.92 59.63 2.27
N SER A 29 54.10 58.44 2.91
CA SER A 29 54.99 58.28 4.06
C SER A 29 55.27 56.81 4.35
N ILE A 30 56.43 56.50 4.97
CA ILE A 30 56.79 55.10 5.34
C ILE A 30 55.78 54.53 6.32
N THR A 31 55.27 55.30 7.24
CA THR A 31 54.27 54.87 8.23
C THR A 31 52.95 54.50 7.59
N MET A 32 52.48 55.29 6.62
CA MET A 32 51.24 55.01 5.86
C MET A 32 51.38 53.76 4.98
N GLY A 33 52.55 53.56 4.37
CA GLY A 33 52.84 52.34 3.61
C GLY A 33 52.76 51.04 4.43
N ILE A 34 53.27 51.06 5.67
CA ILE A 34 53.21 49.94 6.62
C ILE A 34 51.75 49.64 7.03
N VAL A 35 50.98 50.66 7.31
CA VAL A 35 49.54 50.49 7.68
C VAL A 35 48.75 49.91 6.53
N CYS A 36 48.95 50.37 5.29
CA CYS A 36 48.31 49.81 4.07
C CYS A 36 48.71 48.35 3.84
N LEU A 37 49.99 48.00 4.03
CA LEU A 37 50.47 46.63 3.86
C LEU A 37 49.85 45.67 4.85
N VAL A 38 49.77 46.04 6.14
CA VAL A 38 49.12 45.21 7.18
C VAL A 38 47.61 45.09 6.93
N GLY A 39 46.95 46.20 6.58
CA GLY A 39 45.50 46.17 6.29
C GLY A 39 45.13 45.33 5.09
N CYS A 40 45.83 45.52 3.98
CA CYS A 40 45.64 44.71 2.75
C CYS A 40 45.94 43.21 3.01
N GLY A 41 47.01 42.93 3.77
CA GLY A 41 47.36 41.56 4.15
C GLY A 41 46.30 40.87 4.97
N ALA A 42 45.74 41.62 5.96
CA ALA A 42 44.63 41.09 6.78
C ALA A 42 43.36 40.82 5.94
N LEU A 43 42.95 41.74 5.07
CA LEU A 43 41.82 41.58 4.19
C LEU A 43 41.96 40.39 3.25
N LEU A 44 43.15 40.21 2.62
CA LEU A 44 43.44 39.08 1.78
C LEU A 44 43.40 37.76 2.58
N ALA A 45 43.94 37.74 3.79
CA ALA A 45 43.88 36.56 4.66
C ALA A 45 42.43 36.18 5.01
N ILE A 46 41.59 37.14 5.40
CA ILE A 46 40.17 36.95 5.71
C ILE A 46 39.46 36.43 4.46
N PHE A 47 39.70 37.02 3.28
CA PHE A 47 39.10 36.59 2.02
C PHE A 47 39.51 35.15 1.66
N CYS A 48 40.76 34.78 1.83
CA CYS A 48 41.25 33.41 1.59
C CYS A 48 40.64 32.41 2.57
N LEU A 49 40.48 32.75 3.84
CA LEU A 49 39.85 31.87 4.82
C LEU A 49 38.36 31.66 4.52
N TYR A 50 37.66 32.75 4.18
CA TYR A 50 36.25 32.71 3.85
C TYR A 50 35.98 31.83 2.62
N THR A 51 36.71 32.06 1.52
CA THR A 51 36.56 31.29 0.29
C THR A 51 36.93 29.81 0.47
N ARG A 52 37.99 29.52 1.25
CA ARG A 52 38.35 28.13 1.59
C ARG A 52 37.25 27.42 2.36
N ASN A 53 36.58 28.09 3.28
CA ASN A 53 35.51 27.51 4.08
C ASN A 53 34.29 27.22 3.19
N GLN A 54 33.86 28.17 2.37
CA GLN A 54 32.75 27.97 1.41
C GLN A 54 33.01 26.83 0.44
N THR A 55 34.22 26.77 -0.12
CA THR A 55 34.57 25.69 -1.07
C THR A 55 34.55 24.32 -0.41
N ARG A 56 34.95 24.24 0.86
CA ARG A 56 34.89 22.97 1.64
C ARG A 56 33.44 22.51 1.87
N GLU A 57 32.53 23.43 2.17
CA GLU A 57 31.13 23.07 2.37
C GLU A 57 30.46 22.64 1.07
N ILE A 58 30.68 23.33 -0.03
CA ILE A 58 30.19 22.93 -1.35
C ILE A 58 30.74 21.55 -1.75
N ARG A 59 32.01 21.28 -1.47
CA ARG A 59 32.63 19.97 -1.77
C ARG A 59 32.00 18.86 -0.93
N ARG A 60 31.74 19.09 0.36
CA ARG A 60 31.00 18.14 1.23
C ARG A 60 29.63 17.80 0.68
N LEU A 61 28.87 18.82 0.21
CA LEU A 61 27.55 18.61 -0.39
C LEU A 61 27.64 17.81 -1.69
N SER A 62 28.64 18.09 -2.52
CA SER A 62 28.89 17.34 -3.76
C SER A 62 29.24 15.87 -3.51
N ASP A 63 30.12 15.62 -2.54
CA ASP A 63 30.50 14.26 -2.13
C ASP A 63 29.31 13.51 -1.53
N TYR A 64 28.49 14.19 -0.73
CA TYR A 64 27.26 13.63 -0.18
C TYR A 64 26.26 13.24 -1.28
N LEU A 65 26.03 14.12 -2.27
CA LEU A 65 25.18 13.83 -3.42
C LEU A 65 25.70 12.61 -4.22
N THR A 66 27.00 12.52 -4.40
CA THR A 66 27.61 11.40 -5.12
C THR A 66 27.42 10.07 -4.36
N THR A 67 27.56 10.08 -3.05
CA THR A 67 27.34 8.89 -2.23
C THR A 67 25.86 8.50 -2.14
N LEU A 68 24.93 9.48 -2.18
CA LEU A 68 23.50 9.24 -2.30
C LEU A 68 23.12 8.58 -3.63
N VAL A 69 23.65 9.06 -4.73
CA VAL A 69 23.38 8.50 -6.07
C VAL A 69 23.89 7.04 -6.15
N ASN A 70 25.01 6.73 -5.48
CA ASN A 70 25.58 5.39 -5.43
C ASN A 70 24.88 4.46 -4.40
N GLY A 71 23.88 4.96 -3.67
CA GLY A 71 23.11 4.15 -2.71
C GLY A 71 23.85 3.74 -1.43
N THR A 72 25.02 4.36 -1.15
CA THR A 72 25.89 3.96 -0.03
C THR A 72 25.86 4.95 1.15
N ALA A 73 25.15 6.06 1.04
CA ALA A 73 25.15 7.08 2.10
C ALA A 73 24.06 6.83 3.15
N PRO A 74 24.42 6.87 4.45
CA PRO A 74 23.43 7.08 5.49
C PRO A 74 22.82 8.46 5.35
N LEU A 75 21.52 8.62 5.65
CA LEU A 75 20.87 9.93 5.72
C LEU A 75 21.54 10.76 6.80
N LEU A 76 22.44 11.66 6.40
CA LEU A 76 23.04 12.63 7.31
C LEU A 76 21.96 13.61 7.74
N VAL A 77 21.70 13.69 9.04
CA VAL A 77 20.87 14.76 9.61
C VAL A 77 21.67 16.07 9.48
N PRO A 78 21.08 17.16 8.94
CA PRO A 78 21.78 18.45 8.89
C PRO A 78 22.24 18.84 10.29
N ALA A 79 23.54 18.98 10.47
CA ALA A 79 24.15 19.18 11.80
C ALA A 79 23.99 20.60 12.33
N ASN A 80 23.51 21.58 11.53
CA ASN A 80 23.54 22.97 11.93
C ASN A 80 22.34 23.77 11.40
N ASN A 81 21.61 24.40 12.35
CA ASN A 81 20.64 25.46 12.09
C ASN A 81 21.39 26.80 11.87
N GLN A 82 22.40 26.86 11.02
CA GLN A 82 23.01 28.12 10.65
C GLN A 82 22.13 28.82 9.62
N GLU A 83 21.82 30.09 9.84
CA GLU A 83 21.09 30.94 8.91
C GLU A 83 22.01 31.26 7.71
N GLY A 84 21.60 30.83 6.51
CA GLY A 84 22.31 31.10 5.26
C GLY A 84 21.78 30.32 4.08
N GLU A 85 22.04 30.82 2.86
CA GLU A 85 21.58 30.19 1.61
C GLU A 85 22.09 28.74 1.43
N LEU A 86 23.30 28.45 1.90
CA LEU A 86 23.89 27.12 1.89
C LEU A 86 23.13 26.13 2.78
N SER A 87 22.67 26.57 3.94
CA SER A 87 21.87 25.74 4.86
C SER A 87 20.49 25.43 4.29
N ILE A 88 19.89 26.38 3.56
CA ILE A 88 18.62 26.15 2.85
C ILE A 88 18.83 25.11 1.75
N LEU A 89 19.93 25.21 0.99
CA LEU A 89 20.27 24.23 -0.05
C LEU A 89 20.49 22.83 0.53
N GLU A 90 21.24 22.72 1.63
CA GLU A 90 21.50 21.48 2.35
C GLU A 90 20.19 20.82 2.82
N ASN A 91 19.28 21.59 3.44
CA ASN A 91 17.96 21.12 3.86
C ASN A 91 17.10 20.65 2.68
N ASN A 92 17.13 21.35 1.55
CA ASN A 92 16.38 20.97 0.37
C ASN A 92 16.92 19.68 -0.25
N ILE A 93 18.25 19.52 -0.31
CA ILE A 93 18.90 18.28 -0.76
C ILE A 93 18.51 17.13 0.16
N TYR A 94 18.59 17.31 1.47
CA TYR A 94 18.20 16.30 2.44
C TYR A 94 16.72 15.88 2.30
N LYS A 95 15.80 16.84 2.22
CA LYS A 95 14.37 16.56 2.02
C LYS A 95 14.10 15.78 0.72
N THR A 96 14.79 16.17 -0.36
CA THR A 96 14.65 15.51 -1.66
C THR A 96 15.23 14.09 -1.63
N ALA A 97 16.41 13.91 -1.03
CA ALA A 97 17.03 12.60 -0.87
C ALA A 97 16.15 11.66 -0.05
N ARG A 98 15.61 12.13 1.09
CA ARG A 98 14.68 11.36 1.92
C ARG A 98 13.41 10.96 1.16
N LYS A 99 12.86 11.90 0.37
CA LYS A 99 11.68 11.61 -0.46
C LYS A 99 11.97 10.54 -1.51
N LEU A 100 13.12 10.64 -2.20
CA LEU A 100 13.54 9.65 -3.19
C LEU A 100 13.78 8.27 -2.56
N GLN A 101 14.42 8.22 -1.38
CA GLN A 101 14.64 6.97 -0.67
C GLN A 101 13.31 6.33 -0.25
N THR A 102 12.38 7.10 0.32
CA THR A 102 11.05 6.60 0.68
C THR A 102 10.30 6.09 -0.56
N GLN A 103 10.40 6.80 -1.69
CA GLN A 103 9.80 6.34 -2.94
C GLN A 103 10.44 5.04 -3.46
N ALA A 104 11.76 4.92 -3.38
CA ALA A 104 12.47 3.70 -3.78
C ALA A 104 12.08 2.50 -2.89
N GLU A 105 11.97 2.70 -1.58
CA GLU A 105 11.52 1.67 -0.63
C GLU A 105 10.07 1.23 -0.91
N LEU A 106 9.17 2.18 -1.21
CA LEU A 106 7.79 1.89 -1.61
C LEU A 106 7.75 1.11 -2.93
N MET A 107 8.47 1.57 -3.95
CA MET A 107 8.55 0.85 -5.24
C MET A 107 9.12 -0.57 -5.08
N GLN A 108 10.11 -0.76 -4.21
CA GLN A 108 10.66 -2.10 -3.94
C GLN A 108 9.62 -2.99 -3.23
N LYS A 109 8.87 -2.46 -2.27
CA LYS A 109 7.77 -3.16 -1.62
C LYS A 109 6.68 -3.55 -2.62
N ASP A 110 6.28 -2.60 -3.47
CA ASP A 110 5.27 -2.85 -4.51
C ASP A 110 5.74 -3.93 -5.50
N LYS A 111 7.02 -3.90 -5.90
CA LYS A 111 7.61 -4.92 -6.78
C LYS A 111 7.62 -6.30 -6.13
N THR A 112 8.02 -6.39 -4.86
CA THR A 112 8.02 -7.66 -4.12
C THR A 112 6.59 -8.17 -3.98
N TYR A 113 5.67 -7.30 -3.56
CA TYR A 113 4.25 -7.63 -3.44
C TYR A 113 3.64 -8.15 -4.76
N LEU A 114 3.98 -7.52 -5.89
CA LEU A 114 3.51 -7.98 -7.20
C LEU A 114 4.10 -9.35 -7.58
N ALA A 115 5.40 -9.58 -7.29
CA ALA A 115 6.05 -10.86 -7.55
C ALA A 115 5.42 -11.99 -6.72
N ASP A 116 5.17 -11.75 -5.43
CA ASP A 116 4.53 -12.71 -4.53
C ASP A 116 3.09 -13.01 -5.00
N ALA A 117 2.32 -11.97 -5.34
CA ALA A 117 0.97 -12.14 -5.88
C ALA A 117 0.93 -12.97 -7.17
N LEU A 118 1.89 -12.76 -8.10
CA LEU A 118 2.00 -13.56 -9.33
C LEU A 118 2.39 -15.02 -9.04
N ALA A 119 3.27 -15.25 -8.07
CA ALA A 119 3.64 -16.60 -7.65
C ALA A 119 2.43 -17.35 -7.07
N ASP A 120 1.67 -16.67 -6.18
CA ASP A 120 0.44 -17.22 -5.59
C ASP A 120 -0.61 -17.55 -6.64
N VAL A 121 -0.87 -16.63 -7.59
CA VAL A 121 -1.78 -16.88 -8.73
C VAL A 121 -1.36 -18.11 -9.51
N SER A 122 -0.07 -18.20 -9.84
CA SER A 122 0.48 -19.33 -10.62
C SER A 122 0.28 -20.65 -9.87
N HIS A 123 0.52 -20.66 -8.56
CA HIS A 123 0.33 -21.84 -7.73
C HIS A 123 -1.14 -22.25 -7.63
N GLN A 124 -2.05 -21.28 -7.42
CA GLN A 124 -3.49 -21.55 -7.31
C GLN A 124 -4.13 -21.96 -8.64
N LEU A 125 -3.55 -21.57 -9.79
CA LEU A 125 -3.99 -22.03 -11.12
C LEU A 125 -3.44 -23.43 -11.45
N LYS A 126 -2.24 -23.76 -11.01
CA LYS A 126 -1.62 -25.06 -11.31
C LYS A 126 -2.42 -26.23 -10.75
N THR A 127 -2.96 -26.11 -9.55
CA THR A 127 -3.72 -27.20 -8.89
C THR A 127 -4.98 -27.61 -9.67
N PRO A 128 -5.93 -26.70 -10.01
CA PRO A 128 -7.10 -27.09 -10.81
C PRO A 128 -6.73 -27.57 -12.21
N ILE A 129 -5.72 -27.00 -12.87
CA ILE A 129 -5.24 -27.46 -14.18
C ILE A 129 -4.75 -28.90 -14.09
N THR A 130 -3.91 -29.22 -13.10
CA THR A 130 -3.41 -30.57 -12.90
C THR A 130 -4.56 -31.56 -12.63
N SER A 131 -5.54 -31.19 -11.80
CA SER A 131 -6.71 -31.99 -11.50
C SER A 131 -7.55 -32.28 -12.78
N MET A 132 -7.79 -31.22 -13.59
CA MET A 132 -8.51 -31.40 -14.87
C MET A 132 -7.73 -32.27 -15.85
N THR A 133 -6.41 -32.14 -15.93
CA THR A 133 -5.57 -32.99 -16.80
C THR A 133 -5.72 -34.45 -16.41
N VAL A 134 -5.59 -34.76 -15.10
CA VAL A 134 -5.78 -36.17 -14.65
C VAL A 134 -7.18 -36.70 -14.94
N MET A 135 -8.23 -35.90 -14.69
CA MET A 135 -9.62 -36.33 -15.02
C MET A 135 -9.78 -36.54 -16.52
N THR A 136 -9.15 -35.72 -17.36
CA THR A 136 -9.19 -35.85 -18.81
C THR A 136 -8.48 -37.15 -19.28
N ASP A 137 -7.30 -37.43 -18.70
CA ASP A 137 -6.55 -38.66 -19.02
C ASP A 137 -7.38 -39.91 -18.65
N LEU A 138 -8.03 -39.89 -17.46
CA LEU A 138 -8.92 -41.00 -17.05
C LEU A 138 -10.16 -41.15 -17.95
N LEU A 139 -10.69 -40.02 -18.47
CA LEU A 139 -11.83 -40.06 -19.42
C LEU A 139 -11.49 -40.71 -20.77
N LEU A 140 -10.21 -40.81 -21.13
CA LEU A 140 -9.72 -41.47 -22.34
C LEU A 140 -9.62 -43.00 -22.21
N GLU A 141 -9.76 -43.52 -20.97
CA GLU A 141 -9.79 -44.99 -20.76
C GLU A 141 -11.06 -45.60 -21.35
N GLU A 142 -10.90 -46.68 -22.13
CA GLU A 142 -12.00 -47.34 -22.87
C GLU A 142 -13.04 -47.99 -21.94
N ASP A 143 -12.60 -48.58 -20.82
CA ASP A 143 -13.45 -49.33 -19.89
C ASP A 143 -14.02 -48.51 -18.73
N LEU A 144 -14.02 -47.15 -18.82
CA LEU A 144 -14.52 -46.29 -17.74
C LEU A 144 -16.06 -46.40 -17.62
N PRO A 145 -16.61 -46.75 -16.42
CA PRO A 145 -18.04 -46.78 -16.19
C PRO A 145 -18.70 -45.41 -16.45
N ALA A 146 -19.94 -45.44 -17.01
CA ALA A 146 -20.66 -44.23 -17.39
C ALA A 146 -20.86 -43.25 -16.20
N GLU A 147 -21.08 -43.80 -15.00
CA GLU A 147 -21.22 -43.02 -13.78
C GLU A 147 -19.92 -42.23 -13.40
N LYS A 148 -18.76 -42.89 -13.50
CA LYS A 148 -17.45 -42.27 -13.30
C LYS A 148 -17.13 -41.24 -14.38
N ARG A 149 -17.53 -41.50 -15.61
CA ARG A 149 -17.38 -40.51 -16.72
C ARG A 149 -18.15 -39.24 -16.43
N LEU A 150 -19.39 -39.36 -15.92
CA LEU A 150 -20.20 -38.20 -15.54
C LEU A 150 -19.57 -37.42 -14.34
N GLU A 151 -19.09 -38.16 -13.33
CA GLU A 151 -18.40 -37.58 -12.18
C GLU A 151 -17.18 -36.74 -12.59
N PHE A 152 -16.33 -37.28 -13.48
CA PHE A 152 -15.14 -36.55 -13.96
C PHE A 152 -15.49 -35.31 -14.80
N LEU A 153 -16.53 -35.43 -15.69
CA LEU A 153 -17.01 -34.27 -16.45
C LEU A 153 -17.56 -33.17 -15.55
N GLN A 154 -18.31 -33.52 -14.52
CA GLN A 154 -18.80 -32.57 -13.52
C GLN A 154 -17.62 -31.94 -12.72
N GLY A 155 -16.63 -32.76 -12.34
CA GLY A 155 -15.42 -32.29 -11.68
C GLY A 155 -14.66 -31.25 -12.52
N ILE A 156 -14.49 -31.54 -13.83
CA ILE A 156 -13.85 -30.59 -14.76
C ILE A 156 -14.64 -29.29 -14.85
N SER A 157 -15.97 -29.35 -14.98
CA SER A 157 -16.83 -28.17 -15.03
C SER A 157 -16.66 -27.30 -13.77
N THR A 158 -16.67 -27.91 -12.59
CA THR A 158 -16.48 -27.25 -11.32
C THR A 158 -15.10 -26.54 -11.22
N GLN A 159 -14.03 -27.22 -11.71
CA GLN A 159 -12.70 -26.60 -11.71
C GLN A 159 -12.62 -25.40 -12.68
N LEU A 160 -13.27 -25.48 -13.85
CA LEU A 160 -13.34 -24.36 -14.80
C LEU A 160 -14.09 -23.17 -14.21
N GLU A 161 -15.24 -23.39 -13.58
CA GLU A 161 -16.01 -22.32 -12.91
C GLU A 161 -15.19 -21.65 -11.80
N LYS A 162 -14.48 -22.44 -10.99
CA LYS A 162 -13.59 -21.96 -9.94
C LYS A 162 -12.46 -21.08 -10.50
N MET A 163 -11.83 -21.52 -11.61
CA MET A 163 -10.79 -20.72 -12.28
C MET A 163 -11.34 -19.43 -12.86
N GLN A 164 -12.50 -19.47 -13.53
CA GLN A 164 -13.13 -18.28 -14.09
C GLN A 164 -13.48 -17.26 -13.00
N TRP A 165 -14.04 -17.71 -11.88
CA TRP A 165 -14.33 -16.87 -10.73
C TRP A 165 -13.06 -16.27 -10.16
N MET A 166 -11.98 -17.04 -10.00
CA MET A 166 -10.70 -16.57 -9.49
C MET A 166 -10.09 -15.47 -10.37
N ILE A 167 -10.02 -15.70 -11.69
CA ILE A 167 -9.49 -14.72 -12.65
C ILE A 167 -10.31 -13.43 -12.61
N THR A 168 -11.64 -13.53 -12.63
CA THR A 168 -12.54 -12.38 -12.58
C THR A 168 -12.35 -11.57 -11.30
N THR A 169 -12.25 -12.25 -10.16
CA THR A 169 -12.04 -11.60 -8.85
C THR A 169 -10.67 -10.92 -8.76
N LEU A 170 -9.62 -11.55 -9.28
CA LEU A 170 -8.29 -10.96 -9.35
C LEU A 170 -8.24 -9.70 -10.21
N LEU A 171 -8.91 -9.72 -11.37
CA LEU A 171 -9.05 -8.54 -12.23
C LEU A 171 -9.81 -7.41 -11.54
N LYS A 172 -10.86 -7.73 -10.77
CA LYS A 172 -11.58 -6.75 -9.95
C LYS A 172 -10.65 -6.13 -8.91
N ILE A 173 -9.95 -6.94 -8.10
CA ILE A 173 -9.01 -6.46 -7.09
C ILE A 173 -7.93 -5.59 -7.73
N SER A 174 -7.34 -6.01 -8.85
CA SER A 174 -6.32 -5.24 -9.57
C SER A 174 -6.82 -3.85 -9.99
N LYS A 175 -8.09 -3.74 -10.46
CA LYS A 175 -8.70 -2.44 -10.80
C LYS A 175 -8.89 -1.54 -9.59
N PHE A 176 -9.26 -2.12 -8.43
CA PHE A 176 -9.39 -1.35 -7.18
C PHE A 176 -8.04 -0.84 -6.68
N ASP A 177 -7.00 -1.67 -6.69
CA ASP A 177 -5.66 -1.30 -6.26
C ASP A 177 -5.02 -0.23 -7.16
N ALA A 178 -5.17 -0.38 -8.49
CA ALA A 178 -4.72 0.62 -9.45
C ALA A 178 -5.54 1.93 -9.41
N GLY A 179 -6.62 1.98 -8.62
CA GLY A 179 -7.51 3.14 -8.57
C GLY A 179 -8.31 3.38 -9.85
N THR A 180 -8.35 2.41 -10.78
CA THR A 180 -9.04 2.50 -12.08
C THR A 180 -10.48 2.00 -12.04
N ALA A 181 -10.91 1.39 -10.92
CA ALA A 181 -12.31 1.01 -10.72
C ALA A 181 -13.17 2.28 -10.63
N VAL A 182 -14.19 2.35 -11.51
CA VAL A 182 -15.17 3.42 -11.48
C VAL A 182 -16.28 3.02 -10.50
N LEU A 183 -16.48 3.84 -9.46
CA LEU A 183 -17.55 3.68 -8.49
C LEU A 183 -18.65 4.70 -8.79
N HIS A 184 -19.88 4.23 -8.92
CA HIS A 184 -21.07 5.07 -9.03
C HIS A 184 -21.66 5.32 -7.64
N LYS A 185 -21.15 6.38 -6.99
CA LYS A 185 -21.60 6.74 -5.63
C LYS A 185 -23.00 7.34 -5.65
N GLU A 186 -23.92 6.63 -5.03
CA GLU A 186 -25.32 7.03 -4.85
C GLU A 186 -25.74 6.79 -3.39
N PRO A 187 -26.86 7.40 -2.93
CA PRO A 187 -27.46 7.04 -1.65
C PRO A 187 -27.95 5.59 -1.70
N VAL A 188 -27.36 4.73 -0.87
CA VAL A 188 -27.66 3.28 -0.81
C VAL A 188 -28.33 2.95 0.51
N GLU A 189 -29.46 2.23 0.45
CA GLU A 189 -30.12 1.68 1.63
C GLU A 189 -29.47 0.38 2.08
N LEU A 190 -29.09 0.30 3.36
CA LEU A 190 -28.44 -0.87 3.93
C LEU A 190 -29.30 -2.13 3.83
N ALA A 191 -30.61 -2.00 4.05
CA ALA A 191 -31.55 -3.10 3.95
C ALA A 191 -31.53 -3.76 2.56
N ALA A 192 -31.53 -2.94 1.49
CA ALA A 192 -31.49 -3.44 0.12
C ALA A 192 -30.18 -4.15 -0.22
N VAL A 193 -29.04 -3.69 0.35
CA VAL A 193 -27.75 -4.36 0.20
C VAL A 193 -27.78 -5.73 0.88
N VAL A 194 -28.24 -5.79 2.11
CA VAL A 194 -28.32 -7.03 2.90
C VAL A 194 -29.24 -8.06 2.23
N GLU A 195 -30.43 -7.64 1.76
CA GLU A 195 -31.35 -8.51 1.05
C GLU A 195 -30.71 -9.11 -0.22
N GLN A 196 -30.09 -8.27 -1.05
CA GLN A 196 -29.42 -8.75 -2.27
C GLN A 196 -28.20 -9.62 -1.98
N ALA A 197 -27.45 -9.31 -0.91
CA ALA A 197 -26.30 -10.11 -0.53
C ALA A 197 -26.67 -11.50 -0.02
N LEU A 198 -27.81 -11.64 0.67
CA LEU A 198 -28.29 -12.92 1.18
C LEU A 198 -28.99 -13.77 0.13
N ALA A 199 -29.58 -13.16 -0.90
CA ALA A 199 -30.43 -13.85 -1.87
C ALA A 199 -29.81 -15.13 -2.48
N PRO A 200 -28.53 -15.20 -2.86
CA PRO A 200 -27.92 -16.43 -3.42
C PRO A 200 -27.79 -17.56 -2.39
N PHE A 201 -27.83 -17.26 -1.10
CA PHE A 201 -27.53 -18.22 -0.03
C PHE A 201 -28.77 -18.75 0.69
N ILE A 202 -29.97 -18.26 0.39
CA ILE A 202 -31.21 -18.63 1.06
C ILE A 202 -31.44 -20.16 0.97
N ILE A 203 -31.39 -20.71 -0.24
CA ILE A 203 -31.63 -22.15 -0.45
C ILE A 203 -30.55 -22.99 0.25
N GLN A 204 -29.30 -22.56 0.18
CA GLN A 204 -28.21 -23.27 0.86
C GLN A 204 -28.39 -23.24 2.39
N ALA A 205 -28.79 -22.11 2.94
CA ALA A 205 -29.07 -21.97 4.38
C ALA A 205 -30.22 -22.87 4.81
N GLU A 206 -31.31 -22.92 4.04
CA GLU A 206 -32.45 -23.83 4.30
C GLU A 206 -32.04 -25.30 4.28
N LEU A 207 -31.30 -25.74 3.25
CA LEU A 207 -30.83 -27.12 3.15
C LEU A 207 -29.92 -27.54 4.32
N ARG A 208 -29.14 -26.58 4.86
CA ARG A 208 -28.26 -26.80 6.02
C ARG A 208 -28.92 -26.47 7.35
N GLN A 209 -30.23 -26.18 7.36
CA GLN A 209 -31.03 -25.80 8.53
C GLN A 209 -30.42 -24.59 9.30
N MET A 210 -29.77 -23.67 8.60
CA MET A 210 -29.18 -22.47 9.19
C MET A 210 -30.24 -21.39 9.39
N THR A 211 -30.10 -20.60 10.44
CA THR A 211 -30.97 -19.46 10.71
C THR A 211 -30.33 -18.16 10.22
N LEU A 212 -31.02 -17.41 9.35
CA LEU A 212 -30.62 -16.08 8.90
C LEU A 212 -31.43 -15.04 9.67
N ALA A 213 -30.85 -14.41 10.69
CA ALA A 213 -31.49 -13.39 11.51
C ALA A 213 -31.10 -11.98 11.02
N VAL A 214 -32.03 -11.26 10.41
CA VAL A 214 -31.78 -9.93 9.82
C VAL A 214 -32.53 -8.86 10.57
N ASP A 215 -31.80 -7.86 11.10
CA ASP A 215 -32.33 -6.64 11.69
C ASP A 215 -31.62 -5.40 11.11
N CYS A 216 -31.98 -5.05 9.89
CA CYS A 216 -31.36 -3.94 9.12
C CYS A 216 -32.44 -2.98 8.61
N ARG A 217 -33.35 -2.54 9.51
CA ARG A 217 -34.49 -1.71 9.12
C ARG A 217 -34.14 -0.27 8.79
N GLN A 218 -33.01 0.21 9.27
CA GLN A 218 -32.53 1.59 9.09
C GLN A 218 -31.06 1.60 8.72
N GLY A 219 -30.68 2.53 7.87
CA GLY A 219 -29.29 2.78 7.49
C GLY A 219 -29.19 3.17 6.03
N GLN A 220 -28.54 4.32 5.79
CA GLN A 220 -28.23 4.82 4.46
C GLN A 220 -26.81 5.35 4.45
N PHE A 221 -26.08 5.05 3.37
CA PHE A 221 -24.72 5.53 3.16
C PHE A 221 -24.53 5.94 1.70
N LEU A 222 -23.46 6.67 1.41
CA LEU A 222 -23.07 7.04 0.06
C LEU A 222 -22.06 6.03 -0.47
N GLY A 223 -22.41 5.25 -1.48
CA GLY A 223 -21.56 4.20 -2.03
C GLY A 223 -22.08 3.65 -3.36
N ASP A 224 -21.41 2.64 -3.88
CA ASP A 224 -21.85 1.88 -5.05
C ASP A 224 -22.55 0.60 -4.60
N ARG A 225 -23.86 0.52 -4.89
CA ARG A 225 -24.68 -0.61 -4.42
C ARG A 225 -24.17 -1.95 -4.89
N LEU A 226 -23.75 -2.08 -6.16
CA LEU A 226 -23.31 -3.35 -6.73
C LEU A 226 -22.03 -3.85 -6.09
N TRP A 227 -21.05 -2.97 -5.91
CA TRP A 227 -19.80 -3.31 -5.27
C TRP A 227 -19.95 -3.60 -3.78
N THR A 228 -20.80 -2.84 -3.09
CA THR A 228 -21.10 -3.11 -1.67
C THR A 228 -21.80 -4.45 -1.49
N VAL A 229 -22.78 -4.78 -2.35
CA VAL A 229 -23.44 -6.10 -2.34
C VAL A 229 -22.41 -7.21 -2.52
N GLU A 230 -21.49 -7.08 -3.48
CA GLU A 230 -20.45 -8.10 -3.71
C GLU A 230 -19.50 -8.23 -2.50
N ALA A 231 -19.13 -7.12 -1.88
CA ALA A 231 -18.29 -7.15 -0.68
C ALA A 231 -18.99 -7.85 0.49
N VAL A 232 -20.28 -7.56 0.72
CA VAL A 232 -21.08 -8.20 1.77
C VAL A 232 -21.31 -9.68 1.45
N GLN A 233 -21.59 -10.05 0.19
CA GLN A 233 -21.73 -11.44 -0.24
C GLN A 233 -20.50 -12.28 0.07
N ASN A 234 -19.29 -11.77 -0.18
CA ASN A 234 -18.05 -12.49 0.13
C ASN A 234 -17.89 -12.73 1.63
N ILE A 235 -18.28 -11.76 2.49
CA ILE A 235 -18.23 -11.92 3.93
C ILE A 235 -19.29 -12.93 4.40
N VAL A 236 -20.54 -12.81 3.92
CA VAL A 236 -21.64 -13.76 4.21
C VAL A 236 -21.25 -15.18 3.78
N LYS A 237 -20.72 -15.34 2.58
CA LYS A 237 -20.24 -16.64 2.09
C LYS A 237 -19.19 -17.24 3.03
N ASN A 238 -18.21 -16.44 3.47
CA ASN A 238 -17.19 -16.88 4.40
C ASN A 238 -17.81 -17.35 5.73
N CYS A 239 -18.73 -16.58 6.32
CA CYS A 239 -19.44 -16.99 7.52
C CYS A 239 -20.17 -18.33 7.34
N LEU A 240 -20.95 -18.48 6.26
CA LEU A 240 -21.73 -19.70 6.01
C LEU A 240 -20.83 -20.93 5.73
N GLU A 241 -19.67 -20.75 5.10
CA GLU A 241 -18.71 -21.85 4.88
C GLU A 241 -18.10 -22.36 6.18
N HIS A 242 -17.91 -21.48 7.18
CA HIS A 242 -17.31 -21.84 8.45
C HIS A 242 -18.31 -22.15 9.58
N MET A 243 -19.60 -22.05 9.30
CA MET A 243 -20.68 -22.46 10.19
C MET A 243 -21.04 -23.94 10.02
N GLY A 244 -21.39 -24.60 11.11
CA GLY A 244 -21.99 -25.93 11.10
C GLY A 244 -23.44 -25.92 10.61
N ASN A 245 -24.03 -27.11 10.38
CA ASN A 245 -25.47 -27.24 10.13
C ASN A 245 -26.25 -26.77 11.36
N GLY A 246 -27.34 -26.05 11.15
CA GLY A 246 -28.18 -25.49 12.24
C GLY A 246 -27.64 -24.22 12.87
N GLY A 247 -26.48 -23.67 12.38
CA GLY A 247 -25.91 -22.43 12.91
C GLY A 247 -26.73 -21.18 12.59
N THR A 248 -26.38 -20.06 13.23
CA THR A 248 -27.09 -18.78 13.12
C THR A 248 -26.19 -17.68 12.59
N LEU A 249 -26.55 -17.12 11.44
CA LEU A 249 -25.96 -15.90 10.90
C LEU A 249 -26.84 -14.70 11.22
N ARG A 250 -26.30 -13.74 11.95
CA ARG A 250 -27.00 -12.52 12.36
C ARG A 250 -26.45 -11.30 11.63
N LEU A 251 -27.31 -10.53 10.97
CA LEU A 251 -26.98 -9.26 10.34
C LEU A 251 -27.74 -8.14 11.04
N THR A 252 -27.03 -7.15 11.58
CA THR A 252 -27.61 -6.03 12.30
C THR A 252 -27.12 -4.72 11.71
N GLY A 253 -28.08 -3.87 11.30
CA GLY A 253 -27.82 -2.54 10.76
C GLY A 253 -28.10 -1.45 11.78
N THR A 254 -27.18 -0.49 11.94
CA THR A 254 -27.37 0.68 12.80
C THR A 254 -26.92 1.95 12.09
N GLN A 255 -27.59 3.07 12.40
CA GLN A 255 -27.28 4.38 11.85
C GLN A 255 -26.91 5.34 12.96
N THR A 256 -25.78 5.99 12.84
CA THR A 256 -25.35 7.10 13.72
C THR A 256 -25.21 8.39 12.89
N VAL A 257 -24.89 9.49 13.57
CA VAL A 257 -24.59 10.76 12.88
C VAL A 257 -23.32 10.65 12.03
N LEU A 258 -22.34 9.84 12.44
CA LEU A 258 -21.02 9.76 11.84
C LEU A 258 -20.92 8.65 10.78
N TYR A 259 -21.62 7.54 10.97
CA TYR A 259 -21.52 6.37 10.08
C TYR A 259 -22.81 5.55 10.05
N CYS A 260 -22.99 4.80 8.97
CA CYS A 260 -23.88 3.66 8.86
C CYS A 260 -23.06 2.38 9.16
N GLN A 261 -23.55 1.50 10.04
CA GLN A 261 -22.83 0.29 10.44
C GLN A 261 -23.63 -0.96 10.10
N LEU A 262 -22.93 -1.96 9.55
CA LEU A 262 -23.43 -3.32 9.38
C LEU A 262 -22.55 -4.26 10.21
N VAL A 263 -23.17 -5.02 11.08
CA VAL A 263 -22.54 -6.10 11.86
C VAL A 263 -23.04 -7.43 11.32
N ILE A 264 -22.11 -8.32 10.95
CA ILE A 264 -22.37 -9.67 10.46
C ILE A 264 -21.70 -10.61 11.44
N ALA A 265 -22.48 -11.39 12.19
CA ALA A 265 -21.99 -12.29 13.22
C ALA A 265 -22.47 -13.73 12.95
N ASP A 266 -21.56 -14.68 13.00
CA ASP A 266 -21.81 -16.12 12.91
C ASP A 266 -21.45 -16.81 14.23
N ASP A 267 -22.03 -17.98 14.46
CA ASP A 267 -21.72 -18.90 15.56
C ASP A 267 -20.86 -20.09 15.09
N GLY A 268 -20.02 -19.87 14.09
CA GLY A 268 -19.18 -20.89 13.49
C GLY A 268 -17.96 -21.30 14.31
N CYS A 269 -17.00 -21.97 13.68
CA CYS A 269 -15.80 -22.46 14.33
C CYS A 269 -14.86 -21.36 14.87
N GLY A 270 -15.05 -20.12 14.43
CA GLY A 270 -14.16 -19.01 14.76
C GLY A 270 -12.83 -19.06 14.04
N ILE A 271 -12.00 -18.04 14.28
CA ILE A 271 -10.69 -17.82 13.64
C ILE A 271 -9.60 -17.76 14.73
N GLU A 272 -8.49 -18.44 14.49
CA GLU A 272 -7.32 -18.39 15.36
C GLU A 272 -6.74 -16.97 15.44
N LYS A 273 -6.22 -16.58 16.60
CA LYS A 273 -5.64 -15.23 16.81
C LYS A 273 -4.49 -14.93 15.85
N GLU A 274 -3.74 -15.96 15.47
CA GLU A 274 -2.62 -15.87 14.54
C GLU A 274 -3.09 -15.55 13.11
N ASP A 275 -4.26 -16.06 12.72
CA ASP A 275 -4.82 -15.90 11.37
C ASP A 275 -5.53 -14.54 11.21
N LEU A 276 -6.09 -13.95 12.29
CA LEU A 276 -6.89 -12.71 12.24
C LEU A 276 -6.23 -11.54 11.49
N PRO A 277 -4.92 -11.25 11.63
CA PRO A 277 -4.27 -10.16 10.89
C PRO A 277 -4.24 -10.41 9.38
N HIS A 278 -4.27 -11.68 8.96
CA HIS A 278 -4.00 -12.13 7.61
C HIS A 278 -5.23 -12.47 6.78
N ILE A 279 -6.43 -12.60 7.37
CA ILE A 279 -7.65 -13.05 6.67
C ILE A 279 -8.06 -12.17 5.49
N PHE A 280 -7.61 -10.93 5.43
CA PHE A 280 -7.83 -10.01 4.32
C PHE A 280 -6.68 -9.97 3.30
N GLU A 281 -5.63 -10.77 3.51
CA GLU A 281 -4.56 -10.93 2.54
C GLU A 281 -5.01 -11.84 1.40
N ARG A 282 -4.48 -11.62 0.21
CA ARG A 282 -4.83 -12.42 -0.96
C ARG A 282 -4.27 -13.83 -0.81
N PHE A 283 -5.05 -14.82 -1.21
CA PHE A 283 -4.69 -16.24 -1.17
C PHE A 283 -4.43 -16.80 0.23
N TYR A 284 -4.64 -15.97 1.27
CA TYR A 284 -4.52 -16.46 2.63
C TYR A 284 -5.63 -17.46 2.95
N LYS A 285 -5.24 -18.58 3.53
CA LYS A 285 -6.12 -19.66 3.98
C LYS A 285 -5.77 -19.98 5.43
N GLY A 286 -6.71 -19.74 6.33
CA GLY A 286 -6.57 -20.19 7.71
C GLY A 286 -6.55 -21.72 7.79
N LYS A 287 -6.16 -22.24 8.95
CA LYS A 287 -6.05 -23.70 9.19
C LYS A 287 -7.34 -24.49 8.93
N ASN A 288 -8.49 -23.84 9.09
CA ASN A 288 -9.82 -24.43 8.90
C ASN A 288 -10.47 -24.09 7.55
N ALA A 289 -9.69 -23.60 6.57
CA ALA A 289 -10.20 -23.25 5.26
C ALA A 289 -10.69 -24.51 4.49
N GLY A 290 -11.89 -24.42 3.93
CA GLY A 290 -12.44 -25.48 3.10
C GLY A 290 -11.60 -25.73 1.83
N PRO A 291 -11.64 -26.93 1.24
CA PRO A 291 -10.85 -27.30 0.06
C PRO A 291 -11.15 -26.42 -1.15
N ASP A 292 -12.34 -25.83 -1.21
CA ASP A 292 -12.78 -24.97 -2.30
C ASP A 292 -12.48 -23.48 -2.09
N SER A 293 -12.03 -23.10 -0.90
CA SER A 293 -11.65 -21.73 -0.61
C SER A 293 -10.39 -21.32 -1.38
N VAL A 294 -10.42 -20.19 -2.05
CA VAL A 294 -9.28 -19.63 -2.80
C VAL A 294 -8.54 -18.54 -1.99
N GLY A 295 -9.21 -17.95 -0.99
CA GLY A 295 -8.62 -16.91 -0.15
C GLY A 295 -8.56 -15.51 -0.80
N ILE A 296 -9.44 -15.20 -1.76
CA ILE A 296 -9.47 -13.88 -2.43
C ILE A 296 -10.76 -13.08 -2.16
N GLY A 297 -11.80 -13.70 -1.63
CA GLY A 297 -13.10 -13.04 -1.41
C GLY A 297 -13.03 -11.93 -0.37
N LEU A 298 -12.45 -12.20 0.81
CA LEU A 298 -12.29 -11.19 1.88
C LEU A 298 -11.33 -10.06 1.46
N ALA A 299 -10.28 -10.36 0.68
CA ALA A 299 -9.38 -9.36 0.13
C ALA A 299 -10.13 -8.41 -0.81
N LEU A 300 -11.01 -8.92 -1.69
CA LEU A 300 -11.87 -8.09 -2.52
C LEU A 300 -12.79 -7.22 -1.67
N SER A 301 -13.45 -7.80 -0.65
CA SER A 301 -14.32 -7.05 0.25
C SER A 301 -13.60 -5.86 0.89
N LYS A 302 -12.39 -6.07 1.42
CA LYS A 302 -11.58 -5.00 2.01
C LYS A 302 -11.20 -3.92 0.99
N SER A 303 -10.80 -4.32 -0.23
CA SER A 303 -10.44 -3.37 -1.31
C SER A 303 -11.63 -2.50 -1.73
N VAL A 304 -12.81 -3.09 -1.89
CA VAL A 304 -14.06 -2.38 -2.20
C VAL A 304 -14.42 -1.41 -1.07
N LEU A 305 -14.52 -1.89 0.17
CA LEU A 305 -14.93 -1.10 1.32
C LEU A 305 -13.99 0.08 1.58
N ASN A 306 -12.67 -0.12 1.48
CA ASN A 306 -11.71 0.97 1.61
C ASN A 306 -11.92 2.07 0.56
N ARG A 307 -12.28 1.69 -0.67
CA ARG A 307 -12.52 2.66 -1.75
C ARG A 307 -13.84 3.42 -1.58
N GLU A 308 -14.78 2.84 -0.85
CA GLU A 308 -16.06 3.43 -0.49
C GLU A 308 -16.02 4.31 0.78
N ASN A 309 -14.83 4.58 1.32
CA ASN A 309 -14.66 5.28 2.59
C ASN A 309 -15.31 4.52 3.76
N ALA A 310 -15.22 3.20 3.72
CA ALA A 310 -15.69 2.32 4.78
C ALA A 310 -14.51 1.56 5.41
N THR A 311 -14.70 1.12 6.65
CA THR A 311 -13.77 0.23 7.36
C THR A 311 -14.42 -1.10 7.63
N VAL A 312 -13.62 -2.17 7.64
CA VAL A 312 -14.04 -3.49 8.10
C VAL A 312 -13.13 -3.95 9.23
N GLU A 313 -13.72 -4.31 10.35
CA GLU A 313 -13.06 -4.88 11.51
C GLU A 313 -13.58 -6.30 11.73
N VAL A 314 -12.74 -7.17 12.30
CA VAL A 314 -13.09 -8.55 12.62
C VAL A 314 -12.74 -8.85 14.06
N GLN A 315 -13.65 -9.53 14.75
CA GLN A 315 -13.45 -10.10 16.07
C GLN A 315 -13.89 -11.55 16.01
N SER A 316 -13.06 -12.45 16.51
CA SER A 316 -13.37 -13.87 16.51
C SER A 316 -12.81 -14.58 17.72
N THR A 317 -13.51 -15.61 18.14
CA THR A 317 -13.09 -16.51 19.21
C THR A 317 -13.34 -17.95 18.75
N VAL A 318 -12.32 -18.77 18.79
CA VAL A 318 -12.41 -20.18 18.39
C VAL A 318 -13.49 -20.91 19.19
N GLY A 319 -14.35 -21.63 18.49
CA GLY A 319 -15.50 -22.36 19.07
C GLY A 319 -16.70 -21.50 19.48
N VAL A 320 -16.64 -20.16 19.28
CA VAL A 320 -17.74 -19.25 19.59
C VAL A 320 -18.33 -18.62 18.33
N GLY A 321 -17.47 -18.23 17.36
CA GLY A 321 -17.85 -17.63 16.09
C GLY A 321 -17.05 -16.39 15.72
N THR A 322 -17.49 -15.73 14.65
CA THR A 322 -16.83 -14.55 14.09
C THR A 322 -17.82 -13.40 13.91
N THR A 323 -17.35 -12.18 14.14
CA THR A 323 -18.11 -10.95 13.95
C THR A 323 -17.33 -9.99 13.07
N PHE A 324 -17.91 -9.65 11.93
CA PHE A 324 -17.42 -8.61 11.03
C PHE A 324 -18.22 -7.33 11.27
N THR A 325 -17.54 -6.20 11.45
CA THR A 325 -18.16 -4.88 11.63
C THR A 325 -17.72 -3.96 10.49
N ILE A 326 -18.66 -3.56 9.65
CA ILE A 326 -18.45 -2.64 8.52
C ILE A 326 -19.00 -1.28 8.92
N ARG A 327 -18.21 -0.20 8.76
CA ARG A 327 -18.66 1.19 9.00
C ARG A 327 -18.45 2.03 7.77
N PHE A 328 -19.54 2.54 7.21
CA PHE A 328 -19.57 3.48 6.09
C PHE A 328 -19.62 4.90 6.65
N TYR A 329 -18.54 5.66 6.53
CA TYR A 329 -18.44 6.99 7.09
C TYR A 329 -19.15 8.02 6.21
N ARG A 330 -19.87 8.94 6.86
CA ARG A 330 -20.42 10.11 6.18
C ARG A 330 -19.30 11.11 5.95
N ASN A 331 -19.22 11.65 4.73
CA ASN A 331 -18.38 12.82 4.50
C ASN A 331 -19.03 13.99 5.25
N ILE A 332 -18.52 14.32 6.42
CA ILE A 332 -18.84 15.57 7.09
C ILE A 332 -18.02 16.63 6.36
N ILE A 333 -18.70 17.41 5.50
CA ILE A 333 -18.14 18.59 4.82
C ILE A 333 -17.93 19.70 5.86
#